data_74190207626387e2d2523a92f900022b
#
_entry.id   74190207626387e2d2523a92f900022b
#
_cell.length_a   1.000
_cell.length_b   1.000
_cell.length_c   1.000
_cell.angle_alpha   90.00
_cell.angle_beta   90.00
_cell.angle_gamma   90.00
#
_symmetry.space_group_name_H-M   'P 1'
#
loop_
_entity.id
_entity.type
_entity.pdbx_description
1 polymer ?
#
loop_
_entity_poly.entity_id
_entity_poly.type
_entity_poly.pdbx_seq_one_letter_code
_entity_poly.pdbx_strand_id
1 'polypeptide(L)'
;MARSITADDVVRRLEQLCAERGAPCYLRMDNGPEFVAHALNDWCRFNGARSLFIDPGSPWQNGWIESFNARLRDEFLNGQQFDTLFEAKVLLGDWRHEYNHDRTHSALRRQTPANFAKSWKVQHQQRLAKLVA
;
A
#
# COMPACT_ATOMS: atom_id res chain seq x y z
N MET A 1 -7.71 -5.85 -8.96
CA MET A 1 -6.95 -6.46 -10.07
C MET A 1 -7.58 -6.00 -11.38
N ALA A 2 -6.80 -5.60 -12.35
CA ALA A 2 -7.23 -5.15 -13.67
C ALA A 2 -6.17 -5.53 -14.70
N ARG A 3 -6.51 -5.54 -16.00
CA ARG A 3 -5.56 -5.84 -17.09
C ARG A 3 -4.62 -4.66 -17.38
N SER A 4 -5.08 -3.45 -17.11
CA SER A 4 -4.25 -2.23 -17.12
C SER A 4 -4.74 -1.31 -16.00
N ILE A 5 -3.88 -0.43 -15.54
CA ILE A 5 -4.17 0.54 -14.46
C ILE A 5 -3.81 1.91 -15.02
N THR A 6 -4.78 2.83 -14.97
CA THR A 6 -4.60 4.23 -15.37
C THR A 6 -4.38 5.12 -14.13
N ALA A 7 -3.96 6.35 -14.33
CA ALA A 7 -3.84 7.34 -13.25
C ALA A 7 -5.17 7.56 -12.50
N ASP A 8 -6.30 7.59 -13.22
CA ASP A 8 -7.64 7.74 -12.62
C ASP A 8 -8.02 6.52 -11.77
N ASP A 9 -7.59 5.31 -12.14
CA ASP A 9 -7.79 4.11 -11.31
C ASP A 9 -6.99 4.20 -10.01
N VAL A 10 -5.78 4.74 -10.07
CA VAL A 10 -4.94 4.98 -8.88
C VAL A 10 -5.62 6.02 -7.98
N VAL A 11 -6.05 7.16 -8.52
CA VAL A 11 -6.76 8.21 -7.77
C VAL A 11 -8.01 7.65 -7.09
N ARG A 12 -8.86 6.95 -7.82
CA ARG A 12 -10.07 6.31 -7.28
C ARG A 12 -9.75 5.35 -6.13
N ARG A 13 -8.65 4.59 -6.25
CA ARG A 13 -8.22 3.68 -5.19
C ARG A 13 -7.68 4.41 -3.97
N LEU A 14 -6.97 5.52 -4.17
CA LEU A 14 -6.51 6.38 -3.08
C LEU A 14 -7.68 7.01 -2.31
N GLU A 15 -8.70 7.49 -3.01
CA GLU A 15 -9.93 8.02 -2.38
C GLU A 15 -10.60 6.99 -1.48
N GLN A 16 -10.75 5.74 -1.95
CA GLN A 16 -11.28 4.65 -1.12
C GLN A 16 -10.43 4.41 0.13
N LEU A 17 -9.10 4.36 -0.02
CA LEU A 17 -8.19 4.17 1.11
C LEU A 17 -8.22 5.34 2.09
N CYS A 18 -8.36 6.55 1.60
CA CYS A 18 -8.48 7.75 2.45
C CYS A 18 -9.80 7.78 3.22
N ALA A 19 -10.90 7.33 2.62
CA ALA A 19 -12.16 7.17 3.34
C ALA A 19 -12.07 6.15 4.50
N GLU A 20 -11.27 5.08 4.32
CA GLU A 20 -11.08 4.05 5.34
C GLU A 20 -10.05 4.42 6.41
N ARG A 21 -9.00 5.17 6.05
CA ARG A 21 -7.78 5.34 6.87
C ARG A 21 -7.38 6.79 7.15
N GLY A 22 -8.01 7.75 6.51
CA GLY A 22 -7.57 9.16 6.46
C GLY A 22 -6.52 9.40 5.36
N ALA A 23 -6.32 10.68 5.02
CA ALA A 23 -5.34 11.07 4.01
C ALA A 23 -3.91 10.86 4.54
N PRO A 24 -2.99 10.33 3.70
CA PRO A 24 -1.59 10.17 4.09
C PRO A 24 -0.86 11.52 4.08
N CYS A 25 0.11 11.70 4.96
CA CYS A 25 1.00 12.87 4.90
C CYS A 25 1.91 12.82 3.67
N TYR A 26 2.35 11.62 3.28
CA TYR A 26 3.27 11.40 2.18
C TYR A 26 2.81 10.21 1.33
N LEU A 27 2.90 10.38 0.02
CA LEU A 27 2.68 9.32 -0.95
C LEU A 27 3.99 9.11 -1.72
N ARG A 28 4.67 7.97 -1.47
CA ARG A 28 5.89 7.60 -2.21
C ARG A 28 5.51 6.78 -3.43
N MET A 29 6.11 7.11 -4.55
CA MET A 29 5.83 6.47 -5.83
C MET A 29 7.08 6.50 -6.72
N ASP A 30 7.16 5.58 -7.67
CA ASP A 30 8.15 5.63 -8.73
C ASP A 30 7.75 6.63 -9.83
N ASN A 31 8.58 6.72 -10.86
CA ASN A 31 8.33 7.61 -11.99
C ASN A 31 7.52 6.92 -13.12
N GLY A 32 6.69 5.94 -12.79
CA GLY A 32 5.76 5.34 -13.74
C GLY A 32 4.80 6.38 -14.34
N PRO A 33 4.41 6.24 -15.62
CA PRO A 33 3.54 7.22 -16.28
C PRO A 33 2.20 7.42 -15.55
N GLU A 34 1.67 6.37 -14.90
CA GLU A 34 0.45 6.42 -14.08
C GLU A 34 0.60 7.26 -12.81
N PHE A 35 1.83 7.42 -12.29
CA PHE A 35 2.13 8.19 -11.08
C PHE A 35 2.59 9.62 -11.38
N VAL A 36 3.17 9.87 -12.55
CA VAL A 36 3.59 11.21 -12.99
C VAL A 36 2.42 12.03 -13.55
N ALA A 37 1.26 11.39 -13.80
CA ALA A 37 0.10 12.05 -14.36
C ALA A 37 -0.40 13.24 -13.51
N HIS A 38 -0.84 14.28 -14.17
CA HIS A 38 -1.39 15.49 -13.52
C HIS A 38 -2.49 15.18 -12.50
N ALA A 39 -3.37 14.21 -12.80
CA ALA A 39 -4.46 13.79 -11.93
C ALA A 39 -4.00 13.38 -10.53
N LEU A 40 -2.89 12.65 -10.44
CA LEU A 40 -2.36 12.21 -9.13
C LEU A 40 -1.67 13.34 -8.37
N ASN A 41 -0.97 14.22 -9.07
CA ASN A 41 -0.38 15.41 -8.47
C ASN A 41 -1.44 16.36 -7.92
N ASP A 42 -2.52 16.59 -8.68
CA ASP A 42 -3.65 17.39 -8.24
C ASP A 42 -4.34 16.76 -7.04
N TRP A 43 -4.57 15.45 -7.07
CA TRP A 43 -5.12 14.71 -5.94
C TRP A 43 -4.28 14.90 -4.66
N CYS A 44 -2.94 14.79 -4.76
CA CYS A 44 -2.04 15.01 -3.63
C CYS A 44 -2.19 16.44 -3.07
N ARG A 45 -2.26 17.44 -3.93
CA ARG A 45 -2.44 18.86 -3.53
C ARG A 45 -3.76 19.08 -2.81
N PHE A 46 -4.87 18.56 -3.34
CA PHE A 46 -6.21 18.71 -2.74
C PHE A 46 -6.35 18.01 -1.39
N ASN A 47 -5.66 16.87 -1.21
CA ASN A 47 -5.72 16.10 0.03
C ASN A 47 -4.60 16.46 1.02
N GLY A 48 -3.77 17.46 0.76
CA GLY A 48 -2.66 17.86 1.62
C GLY A 48 -1.55 16.82 1.73
N ALA A 49 -1.52 15.84 0.83
CA ALA A 49 -0.47 14.82 0.75
C ALA A 49 0.73 15.37 -0.03
N ARG A 50 1.93 15.04 0.42
CA ARG A 50 3.17 15.33 -0.32
C ARG A 50 3.55 14.13 -1.18
N SER A 51 3.70 14.35 -2.48
CA SER A 51 4.27 13.35 -3.37
C SER A 51 5.78 13.25 -3.18
N LEU A 52 6.29 12.05 -2.98
CA LEU A 52 7.70 11.72 -2.88
C LEU A 52 8.04 10.78 -4.03
N PHE A 53 8.63 11.32 -5.08
CA PHE A 53 9.17 10.50 -6.16
C PHE A 53 10.53 9.93 -5.73
N ILE A 54 10.80 8.70 -6.15
CA ILE A 54 12.14 8.12 -6.02
C ILE A 54 13.09 8.77 -7.03
N ASP A 55 14.35 8.91 -6.65
CA ASP A 55 15.36 9.43 -7.57
C ASP A 55 15.58 8.47 -8.75
N PRO A 56 15.78 8.97 -9.97
CA PRO A 56 16.12 8.14 -11.10
C PRO A 56 17.36 7.27 -10.79
N GLY A 57 17.25 5.95 -11.03
CA GLY A 57 18.32 5.00 -10.77
C GLY A 57 18.48 4.60 -9.29
N SER A 58 17.53 4.96 -8.41
CA SER A 58 17.58 4.66 -6.98
C SER A 58 16.46 3.72 -6.50
N PRO A 59 16.37 2.47 -7.04
CA PRO A 59 15.29 1.54 -6.71
C PRO A 59 15.23 1.19 -5.21
N TRP A 60 16.36 1.20 -4.49
CA TRP A 60 16.40 0.96 -3.04
C TRP A 60 15.53 1.92 -2.23
N GLN A 61 15.21 3.10 -2.76
CA GLN A 61 14.28 4.03 -2.11
C GLN A 61 12.84 3.50 -2.09
N ASN A 62 12.51 2.52 -2.94
CA ASN A 62 11.21 1.86 -3.00
C ASN A 62 11.24 0.41 -2.52
N GLY A 63 12.29 0.00 -1.81
CA GLY A 63 12.55 -1.39 -1.44
C GLY A 63 11.42 -2.10 -0.68
N TRP A 64 10.58 -1.36 0.04
CA TRP A 64 9.42 -1.93 0.74
C TRP A 64 8.38 -2.51 -0.22
N ILE A 65 8.00 -1.73 -1.23
CA ILE A 65 7.00 -2.20 -2.22
C ILE A 65 7.60 -3.24 -3.16
N GLU A 66 8.88 -3.13 -3.49
CA GLU A 66 9.58 -4.13 -4.29
C GLU A 66 9.64 -5.48 -3.56
N SER A 67 9.99 -5.48 -2.28
CA SER A 67 9.98 -6.69 -1.44
C SER A 67 8.57 -7.29 -1.32
N PHE A 68 7.55 -6.47 -1.18
CA PHE A 68 6.16 -6.93 -1.18
C PHE A 68 5.75 -7.54 -2.52
N ASN A 69 6.08 -6.87 -3.64
CA ASN A 69 5.75 -7.34 -4.98
C ASN A 69 6.48 -8.63 -5.33
N ALA A 70 7.74 -8.78 -4.91
CA ALA A 70 8.47 -10.04 -5.07
C ALA A 70 7.76 -11.19 -4.34
N ARG A 71 7.36 -11.00 -3.09
CA ARG A 71 6.61 -12.01 -2.33
C ARG A 71 5.25 -12.34 -2.97
N LEU A 72 4.50 -11.33 -3.37
CA LEU A 72 3.23 -11.53 -4.07
C LEU A 72 3.42 -12.35 -5.35
N ARG A 73 4.49 -12.08 -6.09
CA ARG A 73 4.82 -12.83 -7.30
C ARG A 73 5.20 -14.27 -6.99
N ASP A 74 6.12 -14.47 -6.05
CA ASP A 74 6.70 -15.79 -5.77
C ASP A 74 5.70 -16.71 -5.06
N GLU A 75 4.93 -16.18 -4.12
CA GLU A 75 4.03 -16.98 -3.28
C GLU A 75 2.62 -17.12 -3.88
N PHE A 76 2.20 -16.22 -4.74
CA PHE A 76 0.84 -16.21 -5.28
C PHE A 76 0.82 -16.29 -6.81
N LEU A 77 1.47 -15.36 -7.53
CA LEU A 77 1.28 -15.27 -8.98
C LEU A 77 1.98 -16.39 -9.76
N ASN A 78 3.20 -16.79 -9.33
CA ASN A 78 3.98 -17.82 -10.03
C ASN A 78 3.48 -19.24 -9.77
N GLY A 79 2.78 -19.46 -8.68
CA GLY A 79 2.30 -20.79 -8.27
C GLY A 79 0.90 -21.13 -8.75
N GLN A 80 0.19 -20.22 -9.42
CA GLN A 80 -1.20 -20.40 -9.77
C GLN A 80 -1.51 -20.00 -11.22
N GLN A 81 -2.42 -20.74 -11.83
CA GLN A 81 -3.07 -20.37 -13.08
C GLN A 81 -4.50 -19.96 -12.77
N PHE A 82 -4.96 -18.86 -13.33
CA PHE A 82 -6.29 -18.32 -13.10
C PHE A 82 -7.10 -18.40 -14.39
N ASP A 83 -8.23 -19.10 -14.35
CA ASP A 83 -9.12 -19.19 -15.51
C ASP A 83 -9.88 -17.87 -15.74
N THR A 84 -10.18 -17.17 -14.66
CA THR A 84 -10.92 -15.91 -14.72
C THR A 84 -10.31 -14.81 -13.84
N LEU A 85 -10.57 -13.56 -14.20
CA LEU A 85 -10.21 -12.41 -13.36
C LEU A 85 -10.96 -12.42 -12.02
N PHE A 86 -12.16 -12.99 -11.98
CA PHE A 86 -12.95 -13.11 -10.75
C PHE A 86 -12.29 -14.08 -9.78
N GLU A 87 -11.90 -15.25 -10.25
CA GLU A 87 -11.15 -16.24 -9.47
C GLU A 87 -9.85 -15.64 -8.92
N ALA A 88 -9.07 -14.99 -9.77
CA ALA A 88 -7.84 -14.31 -9.34
C ALA A 88 -8.09 -13.27 -8.24
N LYS A 89 -9.22 -12.55 -8.28
CA LYS A 89 -9.59 -11.58 -7.23
C LYS A 89 -9.93 -12.25 -5.91
N VAL A 90 -10.66 -13.36 -5.94
CA VAL A 90 -11.04 -14.12 -4.73
C VAL A 90 -9.78 -14.65 -4.06
N LEU A 91 -8.97 -15.40 -4.79
CA LEU A 91 -7.75 -16.03 -4.26
C LEU A 91 -6.73 -14.97 -3.78
N LEU A 92 -6.63 -13.83 -4.47
CA LEU A 92 -5.82 -12.70 -3.99
C LEU A 92 -6.38 -12.11 -2.68
N GLY A 93 -7.69 -12.12 -2.51
CA GLY A 93 -8.36 -11.71 -1.27
C GLY A 93 -7.92 -12.57 -0.09
N ASP A 94 -7.93 -13.89 -0.28
CA ASP A 94 -7.55 -14.88 0.74
C ASP A 94 -6.05 -14.77 1.06
N TRP A 95 -5.18 -14.73 0.05
CA TRP A 95 -3.74 -14.52 0.25
C TRP A 95 -3.46 -13.22 1.02
N ARG A 96 -4.16 -12.13 0.68
CA ARG A 96 -4.02 -10.84 1.38
C ARG A 96 -4.49 -10.94 2.83
N HIS A 97 -5.54 -11.70 3.10
CA HIS A 97 -6.03 -11.92 4.47
C HIS A 97 -4.96 -12.65 5.28
N GLU A 98 -4.47 -13.78 4.79
CA GLU A 98 -3.40 -14.56 5.42
C GLU A 98 -2.15 -13.70 5.66
N TYR A 99 -1.70 -12.96 4.63
CA TYR A 99 -0.53 -12.08 4.73
C TYR A 99 -0.65 -11.06 5.86
N ASN A 100 -1.84 -10.49 6.05
CA ASN A 100 -2.04 -9.42 7.04
C ASN A 100 -2.40 -9.92 8.44
N HIS A 101 -3.06 -11.08 8.57
CA HIS A 101 -3.64 -11.52 9.85
C HIS A 101 -2.94 -12.74 10.46
N ASP A 102 -2.36 -13.60 9.62
CA ASP A 102 -1.81 -14.88 10.10
C ASP A 102 -0.28 -14.91 10.00
N ARG A 103 0.28 -14.28 8.98
CA ARG A 103 1.72 -14.26 8.74
C ARG A 103 2.44 -13.27 9.64
N THR A 104 3.44 -13.74 10.38
CA THR A 104 4.32 -12.89 11.18
C THR A 104 5.50 -12.37 10.36
N HIS A 105 5.92 -11.13 10.64
CA HIS A 105 7.01 -10.47 9.93
C HIS A 105 8.13 -10.08 10.88
N SER A 106 9.37 -10.43 10.54
CA SER A 106 10.55 -10.10 11.35
C SER A 106 10.72 -8.59 11.54
N ALA A 107 10.51 -7.81 10.47
CA ALA A 107 10.55 -6.35 10.51
C ALA A 107 9.47 -5.72 11.43
N LEU A 108 8.40 -6.45 11.74
CA LEU A 108 7.34 -6.04 12.65
C LEU A 108 7.45 -6.72 14.03
N ARG A 109 8.67 -7.08 14.44
CA ARG A 109 8.94 -7.78 15.71
C ARG A 109 8.15 -9.09 15.85
N ARG A 110 8.05 -9.84 14.76
CA ARG A 110 7.29 -11.10 14.66
C ARG A 110 5.78 -10.92 14.92
N GLN A 111 5.26 -9.74 14.69
CA GLN A 111 3.82 -9.50 14.66
C GLN A 111 3.27 -9.63 13.25
N THR A 112 1.96 -9.88 13.15
CA THR A 112 1.24 -9.73 11.89
C THR A 112 1.05 -8.25 11.56
N PRO A 113 0.95 -7.84 10.29
CA PRO A 113 0.70 -6.45 9.91
C PRO A 113 -0.53 -5.85 10.59
N ALA A 114 -1.62 -6.62 10.71
CA ALA A 114 -2.85 -6.18 11.36
C ALA A 114 -2.65 -5.90 12.87
N ASN A 115 -1.94 -6.76 13.58
CA ASN A 115 -1.66 -6.56 15.00
C ASN A 115 -0.69 -5.40 15.24
N PHE A 116 0.33 -5.28 14.40
CA PHE A 116 1.24 -4.15 14.44
C PHE A 116 0.50 -2.82 14.23
N ALA A 117 -0.39 -2.76 13.23
CA ALA A 117 -1.17 -1.55 12.96
C ALA A 117 -2.09 -1.17 14.13
N LYS A 118 -2.70 -2.16 14.80
CA LYS A 118 -3.53 -1.92 16.02
C LYS A 118 -2.69 -1.33 17.15
N SER A 119 -1.57 -1.95 17.49
CA SER A 119 -0.68 -1.49 18.56
C SER A 119 -0.10 -0.11 18.26
N TRP A 120 0.27 0.15 17.02
CA TRP A 120 0.78 1.46 16.60
C TRP A 120 -0.27 2.57 16.77
N LYS A 121 -1.52 2.33 16.39
CA LYS A 121 -2.61 3.30 16.56
C LYS A 121 -2.82 3.66 18.03
N VAL A 122 -2.84 2.68 18.92
CA VAL A 122 -3.00 2.90 20.36
C VAL A 122 -1.84 3.72 20.93
N GLN A 123 -0.59 3.35 20.60
CA GLN A 123 0.58 4.08 21.06
C GLN A 123 0.63 5.51 20.51
N HIS A 124 0.23 5.71 19.26
CA HIS A 124 0.20 7.04 18.65
C HIS A 124 -0.84 7.95 19.32
N GLN A 125 -2.04 7.43 19.57
CA GLN A 125 -3.08 8.16 20.30
C GLN A 125 -2.64 8.54 21.71
N GLN A 126 -2.02 7.62 22.45
CA GLN A 126 -1.48 7.90 23.79
C GLN A 126 -0.37 8.96 23.76
N ARG A 127 0.48 8.94 22.72
CA ARG A 127 1.52 9.95 22.55
C ARG A 127 0.95 11.33 22.26
N LEU A 128 -0.06 11.42 21.39
CA LEU A 128 -0.74 12.70 21.13
C LEU A 128 -1.45 13.24 22.38
N ALA A 129 -2.12 12.38 23.13
CA ALA A 129 -2.79 12.79 24.38
C ALA A 129 -1.80 13.37 25.42
N LYS A 130 -0.57 12.83 25.49
CA LYS A 130 0.48 13.34 26.38
C LYS A 130 1.10 14.66 25.92
N LEU A 131 0.97 15.03 24.66
CA LEU A 131 1.49 16.30 24.13
C LEU A 131 0.51 17.47 24.30
N VAL A 132 -0.76 17.16 24.59
CA VAL A 132 -1.84 18.16 24.75
C VAL A 132 -2.20 18.37 26.23
N ALA A 133 -1.70 17.52 27.12
CA ALA A 133 -1.84 17.64 28.58
C ALA A 133 -0.68 18.42 29.21
#